data_8d00b18b4d866f50a00f74fe639de7a7
#
_entry.id   8d00b18b4d866f50a00f74fe639de7a7
#
_cell.length_a   1.000
_cell.length_b   1.000
_cell.length_c   1.000
_cell.angle_alpha   90.00
_cell.angle_beta   90.00
_cell.angle_gamma   90.00
#
_symmetry.space_group_name_H-M   'P 1'
#
loop_
_entity.id
_entity.type
_entity.pdbx_description
1 polymer ?
#
loop_
_entity_poly.entity_id
_entity_poly.type
_entity_poly.pdbx_seq_one_letter_code
_entity_poly.pdbx_strand_id
1 'polypeptide(L)'
;QQGIAPNVTLGMAAALSANGENNTGSETRVADAIRWCVFNFEADIISLSLGGAQDQSASREGPAVSATRQAVDAGIFVVAAAGNDGGSSDDGFVSAPGNVNLVITVGAADREGNVWSQSSMGESLDSDGNVRVYPNQKPELTAPGVDILSTGMDNQWYTSSGTSDATVFVAGALALILEAHPELKPNGQSTTACIELVKRALVDSMNSDTQHDSKQGYGQLKASAWLGQIPDEISC
;
A
#
# COMPACT_ATOMS: atom_id res chain seq x y z
N GLN A 1 -5.33 8.15 -22.56
CA GLN A 1 -5.45 7.19 -21.46
C GLN A 1 -5.65 7.99 -20.18
N GLN A 2 -6.61 7.61 -19.33
CA GLN A 2 -6.90 8.24 -18.06
C GLN A 2 -6.41 7.32 -16.95
N GLY A 3 -5.96 7.90 -15.83
CA GLY A 3 -5.70 7.14 -14.60
C GLY A 3 -6.98 6.60 -13.97
N ILE A 4 -6.86 5.81 -12.89
CA ILE A 4 -8.00 5.19 -12.21
C ILE A 4 -8.87 6.25 -11.52
N ALA A 5 -8.25 7.27 -10.91
CA ALA A 5 -8.92 8.39 -10.25
C ALA A 5 -8.46 9.72 -10.86
N PRO A 6 -8.97 10.12 -12.04
CA PRO A 6 -8.42 11.24 -12.82
C PRO A 6 -8.67 12.62 -12.17
N ASN A 7 -9.62 12.73 -11.25
CA ASN A 7 -9.97 13.99 -10.60
C ASN A 7 -9.33 14.16 -9.20
N VAL A 8 -8.47 13.24 -8.79
CA VAL A 8 -7.79 13.34 -7.49
C VAL A 8 -6.79 14.48 -7.48
N THR A 9 -6.69 15.21 -6.36
CA THR A 9 -5.60 16.16 -6.13
C THR A 9 -4.34 15.38 -5.79
N LEU A 10 -3.30 15.49 -6.60
CA LEU A 10 -2.07 14.74 -6.46
C LEU A 10 -0.95 15.60 -5.87
N GLY A 11 -0.42 15.18 -4.72
CA GLY A 11 0.82 15.69 -4.12
C GLY A 11 1.97 14.70 -4.33
N MET A 12 3.15 15.22 -4.63
CA MET A 12 4.35 14.41 -4.86
C MET A 12 5.46 14.83 -3.92
N ALA A 13 5.97 13.88 -3.14
CA ALA A 13 7.12 14.09 -2.25
C ALA A 13 8.32 13.26 -2.73
N ALA A 14 9.41 13.92 -3.10
CA ALA A 14 10.64 13.29 -3.57
C ALA A 14 11.45 12.74 -2.39
N ALA A 15 11.15 11.55 -1.93
CA ALA A 15 11.80 10.90 -0.79
C ALA A 15 13.10 10.17 -1.15
N LEU A 16 13.23 9.72 -2.40
CA LEU A 16 14.39 8.97 -2.88
C LEU A 16 15.17 9.79 -3.90
N SER A 17 16.48 9.56 -3.99
CA SER A 17 17.35 10.14 -4.99
C SER A 17 17.80 9.07 -5.99
N ALA A 18 17.81 9.39 -7.27
CA ALA A 18 18.42 8.52 -8.26
C ALA A 18 19.95 8.47 -8.03
N ASN A 19 20.49 7.26 -7.97
CA ASN A 19 21.93 7.00 -7.88
C ASN A 19 22.27 5.87 -8.87
N GLY A 20 22.55 6.27 -10.12
CA GLY A 20 22.71 5.31 -11.21
C GLY A 20 21.37 4.61 -11.53
N GLU A 21 21.38 3.28 -11.52
CA GLU A 21 20.18 2.45 -11.78
C GLU A 21 19.29 2.27 -10.55
N ASN A 22 19.77 2.66 -9.36
CA ASN A 22 19.07 2.47 -8.10
C ASN A 22 18.55 3.80 -7.52
N ASN A 23 17.36 3.75 -6.95
CA ASN A 23 16.82 4.83 -6.14
C ASN A 23 17.17 4.57 -4.67
N THR A 24 17.90 5.49 -4.05
CA THR A 24 18.30 5.37 -2.66
C THR A 24 17.82 6.56 -1.84
N GLY A 25 17.49 6.33 -0.60
CA GLY A 25 17.10 7.35 0.36
C GLY A 25 17.38 6.89 1.77
N SER A 26 17.42 7.84 2.70
CA SER A 26 17.45 7.49 4.12
C SER A 26 16.02 7.33 4.64
N GLU A 27 15.83 6.48 5.63
CA GLU A 27 14.55 6.36 6.34
C GLU A 27 14.06 7.69 6.91
N THR A 28 14.97 8.56 7.34
CA THR A 28 14.64 9.90 7.83
C THR A 28 13.98 10.74 6.72
N ARG A 29 14.51 10.70 5.50
CA ARG A 29 13.91 11.44 4.38
C ARG A 29 12.54 10.89 4.01
N VAL A 30 12.35 9.57 4.05
CA VAL A 30 11.04 8.93 3.85
C VAL A 30 10.08 9.38 4.95
N ALA A 31 10.52 9.38 6.20
CA ALA A 31 9.71 9.86 7.33
C ALA A 31 9.30 11.32 7.18
N ASP A 32 10.20 12.19 6.74
CA ASP A 32 9.91 13.60 6.51
C ASP A 32 8.93 13.80 5.36
N ALA A 33 9.04 12.99 4.29
CA ALA A 33 8.08 12.99 3.19
C ALA A 33 6.67 12.54 3.65
N ILE A 34 6.58 11.49 4.47
CA ILE A 34 5.31 11.04 5.05
C ILE A 34 4.72 12.14 5.94
N ARG A 35 5.50 12.75 6.82
CA ARG A 35 5.03 13.85 7.68
C ARG A 35 4.57 15.07 6.87
N TRP A 36 5.25 15.38 5.76
CA TRP A 36 4.78 16.42 4.85
C TRP A 36 3.41 16.09 4.26
N CYS A 37 3.17 14.84 3.87
CA CYS A 37 1.85 14.41 3.40
C CYS A 37 0.78 14.58 4.50
N VAL A 38 1.12 14.27 5.75
CA VAL A 38 0.19 14.38 6.89
C VAL A 38 -0.12 15.84 7.26
N PHE A 39 0.92 16.65 7.45
CA PHE A 39 0.76 17.96 8.13
C PHE A 39 0.74 19.17 7.19
N ASN A 40 1.24 19.03 5.96
CA ASN A 40 1.33 20.14 5.01
C ASN A 40 0.41 19.95 3.81
N PHE A 41 0.35 18.74 3.28
CA PHE A 41 -0.53 18.42 2.16
C PHE A 41 -1.92 17.98 2.61
N GLU A 42 -2.06 17.51 3.85
CA GLU A 42 -3.32 17.01 4.44
C GLU A 42 -3.93 15.91 3.59
N ALA A 43 -3.13 14.89 3.29
CA ALA A 43 -3.51 13.80 2.40
C ALA A 43 -4.62 12.92 3.00
N ASP A 44 -5.61 12.53 2.22
CA ASP A 44 -6.54 11.46 2.57
C ASP A 44 -5.88 10.07 2.43
N ILE A 45 -5.00 9.93 1.43
CA ILE A 45 -4.30 8.69 1.08
C ILE A 45 -2.83 8.99 0.85
N ILE A 46 -1.96 8.16 1.42
CA ILE A 46 -0.52 8.15 1.13
C ILE A 46 -0.19 6.86 0.38
N SER A 47 0.39 6.96 -0.82
CA SER A 47 0.87 5.83 -1.61
C SER A 47 2.39 5.73 -1.56
N LEU A 48 2.91 4.60 -1.09
CA LEU A 48 4.34 4.36 -0.85
C LEU A 48 4.86 3.26 -1.79
N SER A 49 5.33 3.66 -2.97
CA SER A 49 6.02 2.77 -3.92
C SER A 49 7.52 2.68 -3.58
N LEU A 50 7.82 2.41 -2.32
CA LEU A 50 9.16 2.29 -1.78
C LEU A 50 9.16 1.34 -0.57
N GLY A 51 10.32 0.84 -0.24
CA GLY A 51 10.54 0.03 0.94
C GLY A 51 12.02 -0.29 1.11
N GLY A 52 12.38 -0.76 2.28
CA GLY A 52 13.71 -1.26 2.61
C GLY A 52 13.61 -2.59 3.32
N ALA A 53 14.63 -3.44 3.15
CA ALA A 53 14.75 -4.68 3.89
C ALA A 53 14.60 -4.43 5.39
N GLN A 54 13.92 -5.34 6.08
CA GLN A 54 13.90 -5.32 7.52
C GLN A 54 15.27 -5.78 8.02
N ASP A 55 16.06 -4.83 8.53
CA ASP A 55 17.23 -5.24 9.30
C ASP A 55 16.74 -5.89 10.60
N GLN A 56 16.84 -7.20 10.67
CA GLN A 56 16.48 -7.97 11.87
C GLN A 56 17.32 -7.58 13.10
N SER A 57 18.41 -6.85 12.90
CA SER A 57 19.31 -6.37 13.94
C SER A 57 19.06 -4.92 14.39
N ALA A 58 18.41 -4.10 13.53
CA ALA A 58 18.03 -2.74 13.86
C ALA A 58 16.69 -2.72 14.60
N SER A 59 16.50 -1.72 15.44
CA SER A 59 15.22 -1.54 16.13
C SER A 59 14.08 -1.57 15.11
N ARG A 60 13.09 -2.42 15.34
CA ARG A 60 11.94 -2.68 14.47
C ARG A 60 11.06 -1.44 14.21
N GLU A 61 11.48 -0.28 14.71
CA GLU A 61 10.83 1.02 14.54
C GLU A 61 11.81 2.06 14.01
N GLY A 62 12.13 1.94 12.71
CA GLY A 62 12.84 3.01 12.01
C GLY A 62 11.96 4.27 11.86
N PRO A 63 12.56 5.42 11.53
CA PRO A 63 11.85 6.69 11.34
C PRO A 63 10.68 6.60 10.34
N ALA A 64 10.83 5.82 9.26
CA ALA A 64 9.78 5.64 8.25
C ALA A 64 8.58 4.86 8.80
N VAL A 65 8.82 3.78 9.57
CA VAL A 65 7.76 3.01 10.24
C VAL A 65 7.02 3.86 11.25
N SER A 66 7.75 4.62 12.09
CA SER A 66 7.16 5.54 13.07
C SER A 66 6.29 6.61 12.41
N ALA A 67 6.75 7.24 11.32
CA ALA A 67 5.96 8.22 10.58
C ALA A 67 4.72 7.60 9.92
N THR A 68 4.82 6.37 9.43
CA THR A 68 3.68 5.62 8.86
C THR A 68 2.64 5.33 9.95
N ARG A 69 3.06 4.89 11.14
CA ARG A 69 2.13 4.72 12.28
C ARG A 69 1.42 6.02 12.64
N GLN A 70 2.15 7.14 12.68
CA GLN A 70 1.56 8.47 12.93
C GLN A 70 0.51 8.84 11.87
N ALA A 71 0.74 8.53 10.58
CA ALA A 71 -0.24 8.75 9.53
C ALA A 71 -1.49 7.91 9.73
N VAL A 72 -1.32 6.62 10.02
CA VAL A 72 -2.43 5.69 10.33
C VAL A 72 -3.21 6.15 11.56
N ASP A 73 -2.53 6.54 12.64
CA ASP A 73 -3.17 7.04 13.86
C ASP A 73 -3.94 8.36 13.64
N ALA A 74 -3.54 9.14 12.63
CA ALA A 74 -4.27 10.32 12.18
C ALA A 74 -5.47 10.00 11.25
N GLY A 75 -5.77 8.73 11.02
CA GLY A 75 -6.87 8.30 10.16
C GLY A 75 -6.55 8.34 8.66
N ILE A 76 -5.29 8.56 8.29
CA ILE A 76 -4.86 8.61 6.89
C ILE A 76 -4.65 7.18 6.37
N PHE A 77 -5.22 6.90 5.23
CA PHE A 77 -5.02 5.61 4.57
C PHE A 77 -3.61 5.53 3.97
N VAL A 78 -2.89 4.48 4.30
CA VAL A 78 -1.57 4.21 3.71
C VAL A 78 -1.63 2.94 2.88
N VAL A 79 -1.25 3.06 1.61
CA VAL A 79 -1.11 1.94 0.66
C VAL A 79 0.36 1.81 0.31
N ALA A 80 0.94 0.63 0.47
CA ALA A 80 2.37 0.41 0.27
C ALA A 80 2.67 -0.80 -0.62
N ALA A 81 3.75 -0.71 -1.38
CA ALA A 81 4.28 -1.83 -2.14
C ALA A 81 4.80 -2.94 -1.21
N ALA A 82 4.56 -4.19 -1.57
CA ALA A 82 5.08 -5.33 -0.81
C ALA A 82 6.60 -5.44 -0.90
N GLY A 83 7.18 -5.04 -2.02
CA GLY A 83 8.59 -5.25 -2.37
C GLY A 83 8.74 -6.15 -3.59
N ASN A 84 9.93 -6.15 -4.19
CA ASN A 84 10.21 -6.85 -5.43
C ASN A 84 11.32 -7.93 -5.25
N ASP A 85 11.40 -8.53 -4.07
CA ASP A 85 12.51 -9.40 -3.65
C ASP A 85 12.13 -10.87 -3.54
N GLY A 86 10.88 -11.22 -3.88
CA GLY A 86 10.31 -12.54 -3.68
C GLY A 86 11.00 -13.70 -4.41
N GLY A 87 11.85 -13.42 -5.37
CA GLY A 87 12.58 -14.42 -6.16
C GLY A 87 14.10 -14.35 -6.04
N SER A 88 14.65 -13.43 -5.23
CA SER A 88 16.08 -13.12 -5.22
C SER A 88 16.77 -13.40 -3.89
N SER A 89 18.00 -12.92 -3.77
CA SER A 89 18.91 -13.14 -2.64
C SER A 89 18.62 -12.31 -1.39
N ASP A 90 17.57 -11.51 -1.39
CA ASP A 90 17.07 -10.81 -0.21
C ASP A 90 16.16 -11.73 0.63
N ASP A 91 15.66 -11.26 1.76
CA ASP A 91 14.82 -12.06 2.64
C ASP A 91 13.49 -12.51 2.00
N GLY A 92 13.09 -11.86 0.90
CA GLY A 92 11.88 -12.18 0.12
C GLY A 92 10.58 -11.75 0.79
N PHE A 93 10.66 -11.03 1.92
CA PHE A 93 9.49 -10.63 2.69
C PHE A 93 9.05 -9.19 2.41
N VAL A 94 7.83 -8.88 2.87
CA VAL A 94 7.25 -7.54 2.73
C VAL A 94 8.14 -6.49 3.38
N SER A 95 8.54 -5.51 2.58
CA SER A 95 9.43 -4.42 3.00
C SER A 95 8.74 -3.44 3.97
N ALA A 96 9.52 -2.83 4.87
CA ALA A 96 9.06 -1.71 5.67
C ALA A 96 8.93 -0.43 4.78
N PRO A 97 7.89 0.44 4.97
CA PRO A 97 6.88 0.38 6.02
C PRO A 97 5.59 -0.39 5.66
N GLY A 98 5.54 -1.13 4.55
CA GLY A 98 4.40 -1.96 4.17
C GLY A 98 4.01 -3.00 5.22
N ASN A 99 4.97 -3.44 6.03
CA ASN A 99 4.76 -4.40 7.12
C ASN A 99 3.98 -3.82 8.33
N VAL A 100 3.71 -2.53 8.39
CA VAL A 100 2.94 -1.90 9.48
C VAL A 100 1.48 -2.38 9.44
N ASN A 101 0.91 -2.66 10.62
CA ASN A 101 -0.51 -3.00 10.74
C ASN A 101 -1.38 -1.82 10.24
N LEU A 102 -2.54 -2.14 9.68
CA LEU A 102 -3.48 -1.21 9.03
C LEU A 102 -2.98 -0.55 7.74
N VAL A 103 -1.70 -0.61 7.39
CA VAL A 103 -1.25 -0.31 6.03
C VAL A 103 -1.84 -1.36 5.08
N ILE A 104 -2.31 -0.94 3.92
CA ILE A 104 -2.73 -1.86 2.84
C ILE A 104 -1.50 -2.16 2.00
N THR A 105 -1.00 -3.38 2.07
CA THR A 105 0.22 -3.80 1.38
C THR A 105 -0.13 -4.61 0.14
N VAL A 106 0.46 -4.24 -0.98
CA VAL A 106 0.04 -4.69 -2.30
C VAL A 106 1.15 -5.47 -2.98
N GLY A 107 0.88 -6.74 -3.27
CA GLY A 107 1.67 -7.57 -4.18
C GLY A 107 1.31 -7.33 -5.65
N ALA A 108 2.16 -7.77 -6.56
CA ALA A 108 1.96 -7.63 -7.98
C ALA A 108 1.44 -8.93 -8.62
N ALA A 109 0.52 -8.80 -9.58
CA ALA A 109 0.06 -9.89 -10.43
C ALA A 109 0.09 -9.49 -11.90
N ASP A 110 0.20 -10.50 -12.76
CA ASP A 110 0.11 -10.33 -14.21
C ASP A 110 -1.37 -10.20 -14.67
N ARG A 111 -1.56 -10.06 -15.98
CA ARG A 111 -2.88 -9.89 -16.60
C ARG A 111 -3.76 -11.13 -16.45
N GLU A 112 -3.17 -12.31 -16.38
CA GLU A 112 -3.83 -13.61 -16.20
C GLU A 112 -4.17 -13.89 -14.74
N GLY A 113 -3.66 -13.05 -13.81
CA GLY A 113 -3.90 -13.15 -12.38
C GLY A 113 -2.87 -13.99 -11.62
N ASN A 114 -1.78 -14.38 -12.27
CA ASN A 114 -0.70 -15.06 -11.58
C ASN A 114 0.12 -14.05 -10.77
N VAL A 115 0.48 -14.43 -9.56
CA VAL A 115 1.37 -13.60 -8.73
C VAL A 115 2.73 -13.47 -9.41
N TRP A 116 3.23 -12.25 -9.53
CA TRP A 116 4.55 -11.98 -10.06
C TRP A 116 5.64 -12.64 -9.21
N SER A 117 6.55 -13.36 -9.86
CA SER A 117 7.57 -14.17 -9.17
C SER A 117 8.49 -13.36 -8.24
N GLN A 118 8.66 -12.06 -8.54
CA GLN A 118 9.46 -11.14 -7.75
C GLN A 118 8.65 -10.43 -6.64
N SER A 119 7.32 -10.58 -6.61
CA SER A 119 6.51 -9.99 -5.55
C SER A 119 6.90 -10.56 -4.19
N SER A 120 7.24 -9.69 -3.23
CA SER A 120 7.59 -10.12 -1.88
C SER A 120 6.40 -10.75 -1.16
N MET A 121 6.68 -11.70 -0.27
CA MET A 121 5.68 -12.45 0.47
C MET A 121 5.55 -11.96 1.92
N GLY A 122 4.43 -12.25 2.54
CA GLY A 122 4.18 -11.85 3.91
C GLY A 122 4.76 -12.79 4.95
N GLU A 123 5.20 -12.22 6.05
CA GLU A 123 5.56 -12.93 7.26
C GLU A 123 4.34 -13.14 8.17
N SER A 124 4.36 -14.22 8.93
CA SER A 124 3.32 -14.56 9.90
C SER A 124 3.33 -13.68 11.16
N LEU A 125 4.44 -13.00 11.43
CA LEU A 125 4.61 -12.12 12.59
C LEU A 125 4.64 -10.65 12.14
N ASP A 126 4.16 -9.77 13.00
CA ASP A 126 4.33 -8.33 12.82
C ASP A 126 5.68 -7.84 13.39
N SER A 127 5.95 -6.54 13.27
CA SER A 127 7.18 -5.94 13.77
C SER A 127 7.39 -6.08 15.28
N ASP A 128 6.32 -6.31 16.03
CA ASP A 128 6.36 -6.47 17.48
C ASP A 128 6.46 -7.95 17.91
N GLY A 129 6.49 -8.86 16.92
CA GLY A 129 6.59 -10.31 17.14
C GLY A 129 5.24 -10.99 17.44
N ASN A 130 4.13 -10.30 17.23
CA ASN A 130 2.81 -10.88 17.38
C ASN A 130 2.37 -11.58 16.10
N VAL A 131 1.58 -12.63 16.22
CA VAL A 131 0.99 -13.31 15.06
C VAL A 131 0.01 -12.36 14.37
N ARG A 132 0.21 -12.15 13.06
CA ARG A 132 -0.71 -11.35 12.26
C ARG A 132 -2.06 -12.04 12.14
N VAL A 133 -3.10 -11.27 12.39
CA VAL A 133 -4.48 -11.74 12.29
C VAL A 133 -5.24 -10.93 11.26
N TYR A 134 -6.32 -11.49 10.76
CA TYR A 134 -7.28 -10.81 9.89
C TYR A 134 -7.67 -9.43 10.44
N PRO A 135 -7.69 -8.37 9.64
CA PRO A 135 -7.37 -8.28 8.21
C PRO A 135 -5.91 -7.85 7.93
N ASN A 136 -4.96 -8.04 8.86
CA ASN A 136 -3.61 -7.47 8.83
C ASN A 136 -2.52 -8.46 8.40
N GLN A 137 -2.89 -9.61 7.84
CA GLN A 137 -1.92 -10.52 7.23
C GLN A 137 -1.39 -9.95 5.92
N LYS A 138 -0.09 -10.13 5.65
CA LYS A 138 0.63 -9.48 4.56
C LYS A 138 1.00 -10.43 3.41
N PRO A 139 1.07 -9.93 2.17
CA PRO A 139 0.40 -8.72 1.70
C PRO A 139 -1.12 -8.90 1.85
N GLU A 140 -1.91 -7.83 1.87
CA GLU A 140 -3.37 -7.98 1.92
C GLU A 140 -3.93 -8.49 0.61
N LEU A 141 -3.35 -8.05 -0.51
CA LEU A 141 -3.87 -8.40 -1.83
C LEU A 141 -2.78 -8.32 -2.89
N THR A 142 -3.14 -8.79 -4.08
CA THR A 142 -2.41 -8.46 -5.32
C THR A 142 -3.25 -7.54 -6.21
N ALA A 143 -2.57 -6.74 -7.03
CA ALA A 143 -3.18 -5.91 -8.06
C ALA A 143 -2.33 -5.95 -9.34
N PRO A 144 -2.82 -5.44 -10.49
CA PRO A 144 -2.05 -5.41 -11.73
C PRO A 144 -0.71 -4.71 -11.52
N GLY A 145 0.39 -5.41 -11.78
CA GLY A 145 1.74 -4.89 -11.53
C GLY A 145 2.79 -5.45 -12.49
N VAL A 146 2.37 -6.12 -13.57
CA VAL A 146 3.29 -6.67 -14.58
C VAL A 146 2.93 -6.08 -15.95
N ASP A 147 3.95 -5.61 -16.66
CA ASP A 147 3.84 -4.98 -17.99
C ASP A 147 2.83 -3.82 -18.02
N ILE A 148 2.87 -2.98 -17.00
CA ILE A 148 1.99 -1.82 -16.86
C ILE A 148 2.47 -0.68 -17.74
N LEU A 149 1.64 -0.28 -18.70
CA LEU A 149 1.90 0.85 -19.58
C LEU A 149 1.53 2.17 -18.90
N SER A 150 2.49 3.04 -18.72
CA SER A 150 2.33 4.34 -18.09
C SER A 150 3.03 5.44 -18.88
N THR A 151 2.84 6.68 -18.45
CA THR A 151 3.57 7.85 -18.99
C THR A 151 5.00 7.86 -18.45
N GLY A 152 5.95 8.10 -19.35
CA GLY A 152 7.35 8.26 -19.02
C GLY A 152 7.84 9.69 -19.25
N MET A 153 9.16 9.88 -19.14
CA MET A 153 9.80 11.16 -19.46
C MET A 153 9.66 11.47 -20.97
N ASP A 154 9.79 12.74 -21.33
CA ASP A 154 9.82 13.23 -22.71
C ASP A 154 8.60 12.84 -23.55
N ASN A 155 7.41 12.79 -22.94
CA ASN A 155 6.17 12.39 -23.60
C ASN A 155 6.19 10.97 -24.18
N GLN A 156 7.06 10.11 -23.68
CA GLN A 156 7.11 8.71 -24.10
C GLN A 156 6.21 7.83 -23.24
N TRP A 157 5.81 6.70 -23.79
CA TRP A 157 5.19 5.62 -23.04
C TRP A 157 6.27 4.73 -22.45
N TYR A 158 6.03 4.28 -21.24
CA TYR A 158 6.94 3.42 -20.49
C TYR A 158 6.18 2.20 -19.98
N THR A 159 6.80 1.03 -20.06
CA THR A 159 6.26 -0.20 -19.49
C THR A 159 7.12 -0.60 -18.30
N SER A 160 6.49 -0.86 -17.18
CA SER A 160 7.14 -1.28 -15.94
C SER A 160 6.47 -2.50 -15.33
N SER A 161 7.20 -3.19 -14.45
CA SER A 161 6.68 -4.27 -13.63
C SER A 161 7.19 -4.11 -12.21
N GLY A 162 6.28 -4.16 -11.24
CA GLY A 162 6.62 -4.02 -9.85
C GLY A 162 5.40 -3.93 -8.94
N THR A 163 5.61 -4.19 -7.67
CA THR A 163 4.60 -3.93 -6.63
C THR A 163 4.31 -2.43 -6.50
N SER A 164 5.23 -1.57 -6.96
CA SER A 164 5.03 -0.13 -7.12
C SER A 164 3.88 0.20 -8.06
N ASP A 165 3.81 -0.48 -9.22
CA ASP A 165 2.73 -0.31 -10.19
C ASP A 165 1.40 -0.81 -9.59
N ALA A 166 1.40 -1.96 -8.92
CA ALA A 166 0.23 -2.52 -8.26
C ALA A 166 -0.34 -1.60 -7.16
N THR A 167 0.53 -0.95 -6.40
CA THR A 167 0.15 -0.05 -5.30
C THR A 167 -0.71 1.12 -5.78
N VAL A 168 -0.38 1.73 -6.91
CA VAL A 168 -1.13 2.89 -7.42
C VAL A 168 -2.53 2.52 -7.93
N PHE A 169 -2.75 1.27 -8.38
CA PHE A 169 -4.09 0.78 -8.71
C PHE A 169 -4.98 0.73 -7.47
N VAL A 170 -4.45 0.24 -6.36
CA VAL A 170 -5.18 0.16 -5.09
C VAL A 170 -5.44 1.55 -4.51
N ALA A 171 -4.44 2.44 -4.53
CA ALA A 171 -4.59 3.83 -4.09
C ALA A 171 -5.64 4.58 -4.92
N GLY A 172 -5.66 4.37 -6.25
CA GLY A 172 -6.68 4.94 -7.13
C GLY A 172 -8.08 4.39 -6.85
N ALA A 173 -8.23 3.08 -6.63
CA ALA A 173 -9.50 2.47 -6.25
C ALA A 173 -10.01 3.01 -4.90
N LEU A 174 -9.11 3.15 -3.92
CA LEU A 174 -9.43 3.74 -2.62
C LEU A 174 -9.88 5.20 -2.75
N ALA A 175 -9.24 5.99 -3.63
CA ALA A 175 -9.66 7.37 -3.88
C ALA A 175 -11.11 7.46 -4.40
N LEU A 176 -11.52 6.54 -5.27
CA LEU A 176 -12.92 6.46 -5.74
C LEU A 176 -13.88 6.04 -4.61
N ILE A 177 -13.45 5.18 -3.68
CA ILE A 177 -14.23 4.83 -2.49
C ILE A 177 -14.41 6.06 -1.60
N LEU A 178 -13.35 6.83 -1.34
CA LEU A 178 -13.43 8.06 -0.54
C LEU A 178 -14.20 9.19 -1.25
N GLU A 179 -14.31 9.17 -2.58
CA GLU A 179 -15.21 10.05 -3.32
C GLU A 179 -16.67 9.66 -3.09
N ALA A 180 -16.99 8.37 -3.11
CA ALA A 180 -18.33 7.84 -2.87
C ALA A 180 -18.76 7.95 -1.39
N HIS A 181 -17.80 7.83 -0.47
CA HIS A 181 -17.98 7.85 0.98
C HIS A 181 -17.06 8.91 1.64
N PRO A 182 -17.35 10.21 1.46
CA PRO A 182 -16.50 11.28 1.99
C PRO A 182 -16.43 11.32 3.52
N GLU A 183 -17.36 10.69 4.22
CA GLU A 183 -17.37 10.53 5.68
C GLU A 183 -16.23 9.63 6.20
N LEU A 184 -15.61 8.81 5.33
CA LEU A 184 -14.44 7.99 5.66
C LEU A 184 -13.14 8.78 5.66
N LYS A 185 -13.14 9.99 5.08
CA LYS A 185 -11.92 10.80 4.96
C LYS A 185 -11.41 11.26 6.32
N PRO A 186 -10.09 11.43 6.48
CA PRO A 186 -9.52 12.05 7.66
C PRO A 186 -10.13 13.44 7.88
N ASN A 187 -10.70 13.68 9.04
CA ASN A 187 -11.35 14.96 9.38
C ASN A 187 -10.90 15.51 10.74
N GLY A 188 -9.76 15.03 11.25
CA GLY A 188 -9.24 15.34 12.58
C GLY A 188 -9.96 14.62 13.73
N GLN A 189 -11.05 13.91 13.43
CA GLN A 189 -11.76 13.02 14.35
C GLN A 189 -11.73 11.56 13.87
N SER A 190 -11.19 11.32 12.66
CA SER A 190 -11.01 9.99 12.11
C SER A 190 -10.12 9.16 13.02
N THR A 191 -10.55 7.95 13.23
CA THR A 191 -9.83 6.97 14.01
C THR A 191 -9.32 5.86 13.12
N THR A 192 -8.44 5.03 13.62
CA THR A 192 -8.04 3.80 12.96
C THR A 192 -9.21 2.86 12.64
N ALA A 193 -10.37 3.08 13.27
CA ALA A 193 -11.59 2.31 13.01
C ALA A 193 -12.11 2.45 11.57
N CYS A 194 -12.03 3.65 10.96
CA CYS A 194 -12.40 3.85 9.56
C CYS A 194 -11.45 3.11 8.63
N ILE A 195 -10.14 3.15 8.92
CA ILE A 195 -9.14 2.39 8.16
C ILE A 195 -9.43 0.90 8.25
N GLU A 196 -9.69 0.41 9.47
CA GLU A 196 -9.99 -1.01 9.69
C GLU A 196 -11.27 -1.45 8.96
N LEU A 197 -12.32 -0.63 9.00
CA LEU A 197 -13.57 -0.89 8.29
C LEU A 197 -13.33 -1.03 6.78
N VAL A 198 -12.66 -0.06 6.17
CA VAL A 198 -12.37 -0.04 4.72
C VAL A 198 -11.45 -1.21 4.35
N LYS A 199 -10.48 -1.53 5.19
CA LYS A 199 -9.57 -2.66 4.99
C LYS A 199 -10.28 -4.01 5.10
N ARG A 200 -11.20 -4.18 6.05
CA ARG A 200 -12.07 -5.37 6.14
C ARG A 200 -12.94 -5.51 4.89
N ALA A 201 -13.59 -4.44 4.47
CA ALA A 201 -14.38 -4.42 3.26
C ALA A 201 -13.54 -4.80 2.01
N LEU A 202 -12.27 -4.35 1.94
CA LEU A 202 -11.33 -4.76 0.90
C LEU A 202 -11.13 -6.28 0.91
N VAL A 203 -10.75 -6.82 2.04
CA VAL A 203 -10.44 -8.25 2.20
C VAL A 203 -11.67 -9.11 1.91
N ASP A 204 -12.82 -8.75 2.45
CA ASP A 204 -14.08 -9.48 2.26
C ASP A 204 -14.58 -9.44 0.81
N SER A 205 -14.21 -8.41 0.04
CA SER A 205 -14.56 -8.29 -1.38
C SER A 205 -13.83 -9.29 -2.28
N MET A 206 -12.72 -9.85 -1.82
CA MET A 206 -11.84 -10.68 -2.66
C MET A 206 -12.16 -12.16 -2.56
N ASN A 207 -12.43 -12.67 -1.36
CA ASN A 207 -12.62 -14.10 -1.16
C ASN A 207 -13.67 -14.39 -0.09
N SER A 208 -14.56 -15.34 -0.36
CA SER A 208 -15.59 -15.78 0.58
C SER A 208 -15.04 -16.60 1.77
N ASP A 209 -13.82 -17.15 1.65
CA ASP A 209 -13.29 -18.11 2.62
C ASP A 209 -12.25 -17.51 3.59
N THR A 210 -11.94 -16.20 3.48
CA THR A 210 -10.99 -15.48 4.33
C THR A 210 -9.62 -16.14 4.52
N GLN A 211 -9.29 -17.13 3.68
CA GLN A 211 -7.97 -17.76 3.70
C GLN A 211 -6.93 -16.83 3.08
N HIS A 212 -5.90 -16.53 3.85
CA HIS A 212 -4.77 -15.74 3.42
C HIS A 212 -3.66 -16.63 2.87
N ASP A 213 -3.12 -16.25 1.72
CA ASP A 213 -1.90 -16.82 1.15
C ASP A 213 -0.74 -15.83 1.28
N SER A 214 0.45 -16.28 1.63
CA SER A 214 1.60 -15.41 1.89
C SER A 214 2.09 -14.62 0.66
N LYS A 215 1.75 -15.04 -0.57
CA LYS A 215 2.12 -14.34 -1.82
C LYS A 215 0.96 -13.57 -2.42
N GLN A 216 -0.24 -14.17 -2.45
CA GLN A 216 -1.41 -13.59 -3.09
C GLN A 216 -2.22 -12.69 -2.14
N GLY A 217 -2.00 -12.80 -0.84
CA GLY A 217 -2.86 -12.18 0.15
C GLY A 217 -4.22 -12.88 0.22
N TYR A 218 -5.27 -12.10 0.37
CA TYR A 218 -6.65 -12.59 0.35
C TYR A 218 -7.23 -12.70 -1.07
N GLY A 219 -6.47 -12.27 -2.10
CA GLY A 219 -6.85 -12.36 -3.50
C GLY A 219 -6.46 -11.14 -4.30
N GLN A 220 -7.08 -10.98 -5.47
CA GLN A 220 -6.83 -9.84 -6.37
C GLN A 220 -7.81 -8.71 -6.14
N LEU A 221 -7.36 -7.48 -6.40
CA LEU A 221 -8.18 -6.28 -6.35
C LEU A 221 -9.46 -6.42 -7.19
N LYS A 222 -10.61 -6.24 -6.55
CA LYS A 222 -11.93 -6.16 -7.17
C LYS A 222 -12.60 -4.85 -6.75
N ALA A 223 -12.21 -3.73 -7.38
CA ALA A 223 -12.57 -2.39 -6.93
C ALA A 223 -14.10 -2.18 -6.79
N SER A 224 -14.91 -2.68 -7.72
CA SER A 224 -16.38 -2.57 -7.62
C SER A 224 -16.96 -3.40 -6.48
N ALA A 225 -16.39 -4.59 -6.24
CA ALA A 225 -16.81 -5.42 -5.12
C ALA A 225 -16.39 -4.80 -3.78
N TRP A 226 -15.19 -4.18 -3.72
CA TRP A 226 -14.73 -3.44 -2.56
C TRP A 226 -15.69 -2.31 -2.19
N LEU A 227 -16.03 -1.45 -3.16
CA LEU A 227 -17.04 -0.39 -2.94
C LEU A 227 -18.37 -0.97 -2.43
N GLY A 228 -18.82 -2.09 -3.00
CA GLY A 228 -20.06 -2.75 -2.58
C GLY A 228 -20.03 -3.41 -1.20
N GLN A 229 -18.85 -3.55 -0.58
CA GLN A 229 -18.70 -4.04 0.79
C GLN A 229 -18.67 -2.91 1.84
N ILE A 230 -18.57 -1.65 1.40
CA ILE A 230 -18.68 -0.52 2.32
C ILE A 230 -20.15 -0.40 2.76
N PRO A 231 -20.45 -0.39 4.06
CA PRO A 231 -21.82 -0.29 4.53
C PRO A 231 -22.42 1.11 4.25
N ASP A 232 -23.74 1.16 3.99
CA ASP A 232 -24.46 2.43 3.77
C ASP A 232 -24.44 3.34 5.01
N GLU A 233 -24.45 2.76 6.19
CA GLU A 233 -24.31 3.50 7.46
C GLU A 233 -22.91 3.27 8.04
N ILE A 234 -22.11 4.32 8.04
CA ILE A 234 -20.74 4.28 8.52
C ILE A 234 -20.67 4.88 9.92
N SER A 235 -20.11 4.10 10.83
CA SER A 235 -19.89 4.49 12.22
C SER A 235 -18.46 4.14 12.61
N CYS A 236 -17.55 5.03 12.33
CA CYS A 236 -16.15 4.97 12.72
C CYS A 236 -15.57 6.41 13.00
#